data_4d9f91e72bbd2d50b04228ba369dcbca
#
_entry.id   4d9f91e72bbd2d50b04228ba369dcbca
#
_cell.length_a   1.000
_cell.length_b   1.000
_cell.length_c   1.000
_cell.angle_alpha   90.00
_cell.angle_beta   90.00
_cell.angle_gamma   90.00
#
_symmetry.space_group_name_H-M   'P 1'
#
loop_
_entity.id
_entity.type
_entity.pdbx_description
1 polymer ?
#
loop_
_entity_poly.entity_id
_entity_poly.type
_entity_poly.pdbx_seq_one_letter_code
_entity_poly.pdbx_strand_id
1 'polypeptide(L)'
;MPPAFLPDTSCMIAAVCSWHEHHEAAANEIERRLAGRAKMIVAAPALIEAYAVLTRLSPPHRLSPQIALTLLENNFLKLATVIALNAKSYQTLLLRAPKNNVAGGRVYDAVIGACAEQGKASTVLTFNSGDFAALGQDFDVVVPGTM
;
A
#
# COMPACT_ATOMS: atom_id res chain seq x y z
N MET A 1 -10.87 -8.63 18.07
CA MET A 1 -9.93 -8.63 16.91
C MET A 1 -9.27 -7.28 16.83
N PRO A 2 -7.94 -7.21 16.76
CA PRO A 2 -7.28 -5.93 16.53
C PRO A 2 -7.64 -5.39 15.15
N PRO A 3 -7.76 -4.06 15.00
CA PRO A 3 -8.01 -3.48 13.70
C PRO A 3 -6.83 -3.74 12.76
N ALA A 4 -7.11 -3.84 11.48
CA ALA A 4 -6.07 -4.03 10.47
C ALA A 4 -5.97 -2.78 9.60
N PHE A 5 -4.76 -2.45 9.19
CA PHE A 5 -4.50 -1.34 8.29
C PHE A 5 -3.58 -1.79 7.16
N LEU A 6 -3.73 -1.15 6.00
CA LEU A 6 -2.93 -1.45 4.83
C LEU A 6 -2.30 -0.18 4.29
N PRO A 7 -0.95 -0.06 4.34
CA PRO A 7 -0.28 1.02 3.61
C PRO A 7 -0.22 0.67 2.13
N ASP A 8 -0.61 1.62 1.27
CA ASP A 8 -0.48 1.42 -0.17
C ASP A 8 0.97 1.62 -0.62
N THR A 9 1.22 1.48 -1.93
CA THR A 9 2.57 1.62 -2.48
C THR A 9 3.18 2.99 -2.16
N SER A 10 2.40 4.06 -2.25
CA SER A 10 2.90 5.42 -1.98
C SER A 10 3.39 5.57 -0.54
N CYS A 11 2.67 5.00 0.41
CA CYS A 11 3.06 5.01 1.81
C CYS A 11 4.26 4.11 2.08
N MET A 12 4.32 2.94 1.43
CA MET A 12 5.45 2.03 1.58
C MET A 12 6.75 2.71 1.13
N ILE A 13 6.73 3.36 -0.02
CA ILE A 13 7.91 4.06 -0.56
C ILE A 13 8.32 5.20 0.38
N ALA A 14 7.36 6.04 0.78
CA ALA A 14 7.65 7.15 1.70
C ALA A 14 8.24 6.66 3.02
N ALA A 15 7.72 5.54 3.54
CA ALA A 15 8.16 5.01 4.83
C ALA A 15 9.61 4.49 4.81
N VAL A 16 10.11 4.04 3.67
CA VAL A 16 11.47 3.48 3.58
C VAL A 16 12.50 4.45 2.99
N CYS A 17 12.07 5.56 2.41
CA CYS A 17 12.96 6.54 1.79
C CYS A 17 13.10 7.76 2.69
N SER A 18 14.21 7.83 3.44
CA SER A 18 14.44 8.91 4.42
C SER A 18 14.47 10.32 3.80
N TRP A 19 14.77 10.43 2.52
CA TRP A 19 14.79 11.71 1.79
C TRP A 19 13.41 12.15 1.30
N HIS A 20 12.40 11.26 1.34
CA HIS A 20 11.07 11.55 0.82
C HIS A 20 10.37 12.61 1.67
N GLU A 21 9.66 13.54 1.03
CA GLU A 21 8.97 14.63 1.73
C GLU A 21 7.94 14.14 2.76
N HIS A 22 7.35 12.96 2.51
CA HIS A 22 6.36 12.37 3.41
C HIS A 22 6.92 11.25 4.28
N HIS A 23 8.25 11.12 4.36
CA HIS A 23 8.88 10.03 5.10
C HIS A 23 8.45 9.99 6.57
N GLU A 24 8.57 11.11 7.26
CA GLU A 24 8.24 11.16 8.70
C GLU A 24 6.75 10.86 8.94
N ALA A 25 5.87 11.42 8.12
CA ALA A 25 4.44 11.20 8.26
C ALA A 25 4.09 9.72 8.07
N ALA A 26 4.63 9.08 7.02
CA ALA A 26 4.36 7.67 6.75
C ALA A 26 4.95 6.75 7.82
N ALA A 27 6.22 6.95 8.17
CA ALA A 27 6.89 6.11 9.15
C ALA A 27 6.23 6.23 10.53
N ASN A 28 5.94 7.45 10.97
CA ASN A 28 5.31 7.68 12.27
C ASN A 28 3.90 7.09 12.35
N GLU A 29 3.13 7.20 11.28
CA GLU A 29 1.76 6.65 11.25
C GLU A 29 1.79 5.13 11.39
N ILE A 30 2.67 4.46 10.65
CA ILE A 30 2.82 3.00 10.71
C ILE A 30 3.28 2.57 12.10
N GLU A 31 4.32 3.21 12.64
CA GLU A 31 4.83 2.91 13.98
C GLU A 31 3.76 3.08 15.05
N ARG A 32 3.01 4.18 14.98
CA ARG A 32 1.96 4.47 15.96
C ARG A 32 0.88 3.38 15.94
N ARG A 33 0.48 2.94 14.76
CA ARG A 33 -0.55 1.91 14.63
C ARG A 33 -0.06 0.55 15.13
N LEU A 34 1.19 0.19 14.81
CA LEU A 34 1.78 -1.06 15.31
C LEU A 34 1.94 -1.04 16.83
N ALA A 35 2.36 0.09 17.40
CA ALA A 35 2.45 0.26 18.85
C ALA A 35 1.08 0.14 19.52
N GLY A 36 0.03 0.58 18.85
CA GLY A 36 -1.35 0.44 19.31
C GLY A 36 -1.96 -0.94 19.05
N ARG A 37 -1.14 -1.90 18.65
CA ARG A 37 -1.53 -3.31 18.38
C ARG A 37 -2.44 -3.49 17.17
N ALA A 38 -2.45 -2.53 16.24
CA ALA A 38 -3.12 -2.74 14.96
C ALA A 38 -2.31 -3.73 14.12
N LYS A 39 -3.00 -4.55 13.34
CA LYS A 39 -2.35 -5.52 12.47
C LYS A 39 -2.07 -4.86 11.12
N MET A 40 -0.82 -4.96 10.65
CA MET A 40 -0.48 -4.49 9.31
C MET A 40 -0.69 -5.58 8.29
N ILE A 41 -1.38 -5.26 7.20
CA ILE A 41 -1.44 -6.12 6.03
C ILE A 41 -0.89 -5.34 4.84
N VAL A 42 -0.33 -6.03 3.88
CA VAL A 42 0.19 -5.43 2.64
C VAL A 42 -0.28 -6.25 1.45
N ALA A 43 -0.53 -5.56 0.34
CA ALA A 43 -0.90 -6.23 -0.91
C ALA A 43 0.36 -6.76 -1.59
N ALA A 44 0.35 -8.04 -1.98
CA ALA A 44 1.48 -8.62 -2.70
C ALA A 44 1.84 -7.81 -3.96
N PRO A 45 0.87 -7.38 -4.79
CA PRO A 45 1.21 -6.54 -5.95
C PRO A 45 1.88 -5.22 -5.58
N ALA A 46 1.53 -4.63 -4.43
CA ALA A 46 2.15 -3.38 -3.98
C ALA A 46 3.61 -3.58 -3.59
N LEU A 47 3.96 -4.72 -3.01
CA LEU A 47 5.36 -5.06 -2.72
C LEU A 47 6.19 -5.13 -4.01
N ILE A 48 5.65 -5.75 -5.05
CA ILE A 48 6.32 -5.85 -6.34
C ILE A 48 6.49 -4.46 -6.96
N GLU A 49 5.45 -3.65 -6.90
CA GLU A 49 5.50 -2.28 -7.43
C GLU A 49 6.52 -1.44 -6.65
N ALA A 50 6.53 -1.53 -5.32
CA ALA A 50 7.48 -0.80 -4.50
C ALA A 50 8.92 -1.18 -4.84
N TYR A 51 9.21 -2.48 -5.00
CA TYR A 51 10.53 -2.94 -5.43
C TYR A 51 10.91 -2.33 -6.79
N ALA A 52 9.98 -2.36 -7.74
CA ALA A 52 10.22 -1.81 -9.07
C ALA A 52 10.55 -0.31 -9.01
N VAL A 53 9.78 0.45 -8.22
CA VAL A 53 9.99 1.89 -8.07
C VAL A 53 11.34 2.17 -7.41
N LEU A 54 11.65 1.50 -6.30
CA LEU A 54 12.90 1.73 -5.55
C LEU A 54 14.13 1.46 -6.39
N THR A 55 14.08 0.45 -7.24
CA THR A 55 15.24 0.07 -8.07
C THR A 55 15.36 0.86 -9.38
N ARG A 56 14.38 1.73 -9.69
CA ARG A 56 14.41 2.58 -10.90
C ARG A 56 14.38 4.08 -10.60
N LEU A 57 14.52 4.47 -9.33
CA LEU A 57 14.58 5.89 -8.98
C LEU A 57 15.76 6.57 -9.67
N SER A 58 15.65 7.88 -9.88
CA SER A 58 16.76 8.65 -10.43
C SER A 58 17.90 8.72 -9.42
N PRO A 59 19.18 8.68 -9.89
CA PRO A 59 20.30 8.91 -8.99
C PRO A 59 20.18 10.30 -8.35
N PRO A 60 20.61 10.49 -7.10
CA PRO A 60 21.32 9.55 -6.24
C PRO A 60 20.43 8.61 -5.42
N HIS A 61 19.12 8.61 -5.65
CA HIS A 61 18.15 7.89 -4.80
C HIS A 61 17.92 6.42 -5.19
N ARG A 62 18.35 6.04 -6.38
CA ARG A 62 18.17 4.66 -6.86
C ARG A 62 18.85 3.66 -5.93
N LEU A 63 18.10 2.65 -5.51
CA LEU A 63 18.60 1.60 -4.64
C LEU A 63 19.05 0.39 -5.46
N SER A 64 20.09 -0.31 -4.97
CA SER A 64 20.43 -1.61 -5.53
C SER A 64 19.30 -2.60 -5.21
N PRO A 65 19.15 -3.68 -6.01
CA PRO A 65 18.15 -4.70 -5.71
C PRO A 65 18.25 -5.26 -4.29
N GLN A 66 19.46 -5.51 -3.80
CA GLN A 66 19.63 -6.06 -2.47
C GLN A 66 19.18 -5.08 -1.37
N ILE A 67 19.51 -3.81 -1.51
CA ILE A 67 19.09 -2.79 -0.52
C ILE A 67 17.57 -2.63 -0.54
N ALA A 68 16.98 -2.59 -1.73
CA ALA A 68 15.52 -2.49 -1.86
C ALA A 68 14.84 -3.67 -1.18
N LEU A 69 15.32 -4.89 -1.41
CA LEU A 69 14.78 -6.08 -0.76
C LEU A 69 14.91 -6.00 0.76
N THR A 70 16.09 -5.62 1.26
CA THR A 70 16.33 -5.52 2.71
C THR A 70 15.37 -4.53 3.37
N LEU A 71 15.12 -3.39 2.75
CA LEU A 71 14.18 -2.41 3.27
C LEU A 71 12.75 -2.95 3.30
N LEU A 72 12.33 -3.61 2.23
CA LEU A 72 10.98 -4.19 2.17
C LEU A 72 10.81 -5.34 3.17
N GLU A 73 11.84 -6.17 3.35
CA GLU A 73 11.81 -7.24 4.34
C GLU A 73 11.67 -6.68 5.75
N ASN A 74 12.51 -5.75 6.13
CA ASN A 74 12.54 -5.24 7.50
C ASN A 74 11.32 -4.41 7.87
N ASN A 75 10.73 -3.71 6.90
CA ASN A 75 9.61 -2.83 7.17
C ASN A 75 8.25 -3.47 6.94
N PHE A 76 8.16 -4.47 6.06
CA PHE A 76 6.88 -5.04 5.67
C PHE A 76 6.82 -6.57 5.75
N LEU A 77 7.70 -7.28 5.08
CA LEU A 77 7.60 -8.74 5.03
C LEU A 77 7.68 -9.40 6.40
N LYS A 78 8.52 -8.88 7.30
CA LYS A 78 8.67 -9.43 8.66
C LYS A 78 7.57 -9.00 9.61
N LEU A 79 6.87 -7.91 9.31
CA LEU A 79 5.91 -7.29 10.23
C LEU A 79 4.46 -7.46 9.81
N ALA A 80 4.21 -7.68 8.53
CA ALA A 80 2.86 -7.66 7.96
C ALA A 80 2.43 -9.02 7.47
N THR A 81 1.11 -9.20 7.35
CA THR A 81 0.53 -10.31 6.61
C THR A 81 0.40 -9.90 5.15
N VAL A 82 0.91 -10.70 4.24
CA VAL A 82 0.84 -10.41 2.80
C VAL A 82 -0.46 -10.99 2.24
N ILE A 83 -1.22 -10.17 1.54
CA ILE A 83 -2.50 -10.54 0.93
C ILE A 83 -2.33 -10.58 -0.59
N ALA A 84 -2.73 -11.70 -1.20
CA ALA A 84 -2.74 -11.85 -2.65
C ALA A 84 -4.14 -12.24 -3.11
N LEU A 85 -4.54 -11.76 -4.29
CA LEU A 85 -5.80 -12.14 -4.90
C LEU A 85 -5.63 -13.41 -5.72
N ASN A 86 -6.69 -14.19 -5.86
CA ASN A 86 -6.68 -15.34 -6.77
C ASN A 86 -7.05 -14.91 -8.19
N ALA A 87 -6.93 -15.83 -9.14
CA ALA A 87 -7.20 -15.55 -10.55
C ALA A 87 -8.63 -15.04 -10.78
N LYS A 88 -9.59 -15.64 -10.12
CA LYS A 88 -11.00 -15.24 -10.24
C LYS A 88 -11.23 -13.80 -9.79
N SER A 89 -10.58 -13.39 -8.71
CA SER A 89 -10.68 -12.02 -8.19
C SER A 89 -10.12 -11.00 -9.19
N TYR A 90 -8.99 -11.32 -9.82
CA TYR A 90 -8.44 -10.45 -10.87
C TYR A 90 -9.35 -10.34 -12.08
N GLN A 91 -9.93 -11.46 -12.50
CA GLN A 91 -10.87 -11.46 -13.62
C GLN A 91 -12.11 -10.63 -13.32
N THR A 92 -12.67 -10.79 -12.13
CA THR A 92 -13.82 -10.00 -11.67
C THR A 92 -13.49 -8.51 -11.66
N LEU A 93 -12.32 -8.16 -11.17
CA LEU A 93 -11.87 -6.76 -11.12
C LEU A 93 -11.80 -6.16 -12.53
N LEU A 94 -11.22 -6.90 -13.48
CA LEU A 94 -11.13 -6.45 -14.87
C LEU A 94 -12.51 -6.29 -15.51
N LEU A 95 -13.41 -7.23 -15.26
CA LEU A 95 -14.77 -7.16 -15.82
C LEU A 95 -15.55 -5.97 -15.28
N ARG A 96 -15.30 -5.58 -14.04
CA ARG A 96 -15.99 -4.44 -13.40
C ARG A 96 -15.35 -3.09 -13.70
N ALA A 97 -14.07 -3.06 -14.08
CA ALA A 97 -13.34 -1.82 -14.26
C ALA A 97 -14.03 -0.85 -15.24
N PRO A 98 -14.47 -1.27 -16.44
CA PRO A 98 -15.16 -0.35 -17.33
C PRO A 98 -16.48 0.18 -16.76
N LYS A 99 -17.22 -0.66 -16.05
CA LYS A 99 -18.50 -0.27 -15.45
C LYS A 99 -18.33 0.79 -14.37
N ASN A 100 -17.24 0.72 -13.64
CA ASN A 100 -16.91 1.65 -12.54
C ASN A 100 -16.03 2.80 -13.02
N ASN A 101 -15.79 2.89 -14.32
CA ASN A 101 -14.93 3.92 -14.93
C ASN A 101 -13.52 3.95 -14.33
N VAL A 102 -12.98 2.76 -14.04
CA VAL A 102 -11.64 2.60 -13.52
C VAL A 102 -10.69 2.33 -14.68
N ALA A 103 -9.70 3.20 -14.87
CA ALA A 103 -8.78 3.13 -16.00
C ALA A 103 -7.42 3.68 -15.59
N GLY A 104 -6.39 3.32 -16.36
CA GLY A 104 -5.02 3.78 -16.13
C GLY A 104 -4.51 3.33 -14.77
N GLY A 105 -3.74 4.18 -14.10
CA GLY A 105 -3.12 3.87 -12.80
C GLY A 105 -4.10 3.52 -11.69
N ARG A 106 -5.34 3.96 -11.81
CA ARG A 106 -6.39 3.63 -10.82
C ARG A 106 -6.71 2.15 -10.77
N VAL A 107 -6.38 1.39 -11.82
CA VAL A 107 -6.55 -0.07 -11.81
C VAL A 107 -5.67 -0.70 -10.74
N TYR A 108 -4.44 -0.20 -10.55
CA TYR A 108 -3.55 -0.71 -9.50
C TYR A 108 -4.10 -0.39 -8.12
N ASP A 109 -4.67 0.79 -7.92
CA ASP A 109 -5.31 1.16 -6.66
C ASP A 109 -6.53 0.26 -6.39
N ALA A 110 -7.27 -0.11 -7.43
CA ALA A 110 -8.39 -1.04 -7.30
C ALA A 110 -7.91 -2.42 -6.82
N VAL A 111 -6.76 -2.89 -7.32
CA VAL A 111 -6.16 -4.16 -6.87
C VAL A 111 -5.79 -4.07 -5.39
N ILE A 112 -5.14 -2.99 -5.00
CA ILE A 112 -4.73 -2.77 -3.60
C ILE A 112 -5.97 -2.71 -2.70
N GLY A 113 -7.00 -1.98 -3.12
CA GLY A 113 -8.26 -1.90 -2.39
C GLY A 113 -8.94 -3.25 -2.24
N ALA A 114 -8.91 -4.08 -3.29
CA ALA A 114 -9.46 -5.44 -3.21
C ALA A 114 -8.69 -6.31 -2.21
N CYS A 115 -7.36 -6.14 -2.14
CA CYS A 115 -6.54 -6.81 -1.13
C CYS A 115 -6.90 -6.35 0.28
N ALA A 116 -7.15 -5.04 0.45
CA ALA A 116 -7.57 -4.49 1.74
C ALA A 116 -8.89 -5.12 2.20
N GLU A 117 -9.86 -5.22 1.30
CA GLU A 117 -11.14 -5.85 1.61
C GLU A 117 -10.99 -7.34 1.95
N GLN A 118 -10.20 -8.07 1.16
CA GLN A 118 -9.95 -9.49 1.41
C GLN A 118 -9.29 -9.70 2.77
N GLY A 119 -8.34 -8.85 3.14
CA GLY A 119 -7.65 -8.92 4.44
C GLY A 119 -8.42 -8.27 5.58
N LYS A 120 -9.61 -7.75 5.31
CA LYS A 120 -10.48 -7.09 6.30
C LYS A 120 -9.82 -5.90 6.96
N ALA A 121 -9.10 -5.09 6.17
CA ALA A 121 -8.53 -3.85 6.65
C ALA A 121 -9.66 -2.84 6.92
N SER A 122 -9.60 -2.19 8.07
CA SER A 122 -10.49 -1.09 8.38
C SER A 122 -10.00 0.24 7.81
N THR A 123 -8.71 0.31 7.48
CA THR A 123 -8.06 1.55 7.04
C THR A 123 -7.05 1.27 5.93
N VAL A 124 -7.03 2.12 4.92
CA VAL A 124 -5.96 2.18 3.91
C VAL A 124 -5.21 3.49 4.11
N LEU A 125 -3.89 3.40 4.24
CA LEU A 125 -3.01 4.56 4.32
C LEU A 125 -2.49 4.89 2.93
N THR A 126 -2.69 6.12 2.48
CA THR A 126 -2.30 6.53 1.13
C THR A 126 -2.05 8.02 1.06
N PHE A 127 -1.18 8.45 0.15
CA PHE A 127 -1.04 9.86 -0.22
C PHE A 127 -1.89 10.21 -1.44
N ASN A 128 -2.63 9.24 -1.99
CA ASN A 128 -3.51 9.41 -3.17
C ASN A 128 -4.96 9.14 -2.78
N SER A 129 -5.45 9.84 -1.74
CA SER A 129 -6.76 9.53 -1.13
C SER A 129 -7.92 9.61 -2.11
N GLY A 130 -7.89 10.54 -3.08
CA GLY A 130 -8.96 10.68 -4.06
C GLY A 130 -9.14 9.43 -4.92
N ASP A 131 -8.06 8.74 -5.24
CA ASP A 131 -8.12 7.53 -6.07
C ASP A 131 -8.84 6.40 -5.35
N PHE A 132 -8.59 6.24 -4.05
CA PHE A 132 -9.25 5.20 -3.25
C PHE A 132 -10.69 5.56 -2.90
N ALA A 133 -10.95 6.81 -2.55
CA ALA A 133 -12.30 7.26 -2.22
C ALA A 133 -13.27 7.03 -3.39
N ALA A 134 -12.80 7.19 -4.62
CA ALA A 134 -13.60 7.01 -5.82
C ALA A 134 -13.97 5.55 -6.10
N LEU A 135 -13.29 4.58 -5.45
CA LEU A 135 -13.56 3.16 -5.66
C LEU A 135 -14.77 2.64 -4.88
N GLY A 136 -15.25 3.40 -3.89
CA GLY A 136 -16.46 3.04 -3.14
C GLY A 136 -16.33 1.79 -2.28
N GLN A 137 -15.13 1.51 -1.75
CA GLN A 137 -14.84 0.32 -0.95
C GLN A 137 -15.06 0.56 0.54
N ASP A 138 -15.22 -0.54 1.29
CA ASP A 138 -15.61 -0.53 2.70
C ASP A 138 -14.40 -0.40 3.64
N PHE A 139 -13.67 0.68 3.55
CA PHE A 139 -12.60 1.00 4.50
C PHE A 139 -12.40 2.51 4.56
N ASP A 140 -11.85 2.97 5.66
CA ASP A 140 -11.46 4.38 5.80
C ASP A 140 -10.17 4.63 5.03
N VAL A 141 -10.10 5.77 4.38
CA VAL A 141 -8.91 6.21 3.66
C VAL A 141 -8.25 7.32 4.46
N VAL A 142 -7.01 7.11 4.87
CA VAL A 142 -6.29 8.04 5.74
C VAL A 142 -5.00 8.47 5.07
N VAL A 143 -4.76 9.78 5.04
CA VAL A 143 -3.49 10.34 4.57
C VAL A 143 -2.61 10.55 5.81
N PRO A 144 -1.43 9.87 5.89
CA PRO A 144 -0.55 10.05 7.05
C PRO A 144 -0.17 11.52 7.26
N GLY A 145 -0.10 11.93 8.53
CA GLY A 145 0.22 13.31 8.89
C GLY A 145 -0.97 14.26 8.93
N THR A 146 -2.17 13.78 8.58
CA THR A 146 -3.40 14.57 8.74
C THR A 146 -4.12 14.18 10.02
N MET A 147 -4.81 15.14 10.59
CA MET A 147 -5.59 14.89 11.81
C MET A 147 -7.07 14.74 11.52
#